data_d9b79f2e00d738b2554a53f54c5a91dc
#
_entry.id   d9b79f2e00d738b2554a53f54c5a91dc
#
_cell.length_a   1.000
_cell.length_b   1.000
_cell.length_c   1.000
_cell.angle_alpha   90.00
_cell.angle_beta   90.00
_cell.angle_gamma   90.00
#
_symmetry.space_group_name_H-M   'P 1'
#
loop_
_entity.id
_entity.type
_entity.pdbx_description
1 polymer ?
#
loop_
_entity_poly.entity_id
_entity_poly.type
_entity_poly.pdbx_seq_one_letter_code
_entity_poly.pdbx_strand_id
1 'polypeptide(L)'
;MLQHRRAVRSYSKTERIDSEKVKECLQLAQLAPTSSNLQLREVYHITTPKVIAQIAEACFSQRSATTAQEIVVFITRQDLYRQRAKAVFDFNLEEIQKNAPKDRIPTRTKKLQDYYQKLIPFLYSRCFGILGCFRKRVSRIKGFSKPTLREVYESDMRTVVHKSCALVAQTFMLAMSEQNYDTCPLEGFDSQRIKKILNLPQGAEVSLVVAC
;
A
#
# COMPACT_ATOMS: atom_id res chain seq x y z
N MET A 1 4.67 -23.14 1.58
CA MET A 1 4.29 -21.73 1.76
C MET A 1 2.88 -21.55 2.33
N LEU A 2 1.77 -21.64 1.57
CA LEU A 2 0.40 -21.37 2.08
C LEU A 2 -0.04 -22.26 3.25
N GLN A 3 0.34 -23.52 3.28
CA GLN A 3 0.01 -24.43 4.39
C GLN A 3 0.82 -24.10 5.68
N HIS A 4 2.00 -23.54 5.55
CA HIS A 4 2.86 -23.14 6.67
C HIS A 4 2.42 -21.80 7.27
N ARG A 5 2.11 -20.77 6.46
CA ARG A 5 1.78 -19.43 6.92
C ARG A 5 0.64 -19.41 7.95
N ARG A 6 0.94 -18.97 9.15
CA ARG A 6 -0.02 -18.73 10.23
C ARG A 6 0.24 -17.36 10.88
N ALA A 7 -0.72 -16.84 11.63
CA ALA A 7 -0.54 -15.67 12.48
C ALA A 7 0.07 -16.12 13.82
N VAL A 8 1.39 -16.22 13.86
CA VAL A 8 2.13 -16.64 15.06
C VAL A 8 2.20 -15.48 16.03
N ARG A 9 1.82 -15.72 17.29
CA ARG A 9 1.67 -14.66 18.31
C ARG A 9 2.74 -14.66 19.38
N SER A 10 3.79 -15.46 19.22
CA SER A 10 4.93 -15.50 20.15
C SER A 10 6.16 -15.98 19.41
N TYR A 11 7.22 -15.22 19.45
CA TYR A 11 8.46 -15.51 18.74
C TYR A 11 9.54 -16.03 19.68
N SER A 12 10.47 -16.82 19.13
CA SER A 12 11.62 -17.38 19.84
C SER A 12 12.54 -16.26 20.33
N LYS A 13 13.14 -16.46 21.51
CA LYS A 13 14.20 -15.58 22.03
C LYS A 13 15.60 -16.07 21.68
N THR A 14 15.72 -17.33 21.29
CA THR A 14 16.99 -18.01 21.01
C THR A 14 17.34 -18.05 19.53
N GLU A 15 16.35 -18.23 18.68
CA GLU A 15 16.52 -18.19 17.23
C GLU A 15 16.47 -16.74 16.76
N ARG A 16 17.41 -16.36 15.90
CA ARG A 16 17.51 -15.00 15.38
C ARG A 16 16.94 -14.94 13.97
N ILE A 17 16.16 -13.88 13.70
CA ILE A 17 15.72 -13.56 12.34
C ILE A 17 16.91 -12.95 11.57
N ASP A 18 17.01 -13.29 10.29
CA ASP A 18 17.99 -12.69 9.38
C ASP A 18 17.37 -11.48 8.68
N SER A 19 17.82 -10.27 9.05
CA SER A 19 17.33 -9.01 8.51
C SER A 19 17.51 -8.89 7.00
N GLU A 20 18.54 -9.52 6.41
CA GLU A 20 18.73 -9.47 4.94
C GLU A 20 17.66 -10.30 4.24
N LYS A 21 17.30 -11.47 4.76
CA LYS A 21 16.16 -12.25 4.23
C LYS A 21 14.82 -11.50 4.36
N VAL A 22 14.62 -10.76 5.44
CA VAL A 22 13.44 -9.89 5.58
C VAL A 22 13.42 -8.83 4.48
N LYS A 23 14.56 -8.20 4.17
CA LYS A 23 14.69 -7.22 3.07
C LYS A 23 14.42 -7.85 1.71
N GLU A 24 14.93 -9.06 1.45
CA GLU A 24 14.64 -9.81 0.22
C GLU A 24 13.14 -10.07 0.09
N CYS A 25 12.48 -10.50 1.16
CA CYS A 25 11.02 -10.68 1.18
C CYS A 25 10.25 -9.37 0.92
N LEU A 26 10.75 -8.23 1.44
CA LEU A 26 10.19 -6.92 1.16
C LEU A 26 10.38 -6.51 -0.30
N GLN A 27 11.51 -6.85 -0.93
CA GLN A 27 11.74 -6.63 -2.36
C GLN A 27 10.76 -7.44 -3.22
N LEU A 28 10.56 -8.73 -2.90
CA LEU A 28 9.56 -9.57 -3.56
C LEU A 28 8.15 -9.00 -3.40
N ALA A 29 7.82 -8.47 -2.23
CA ALA A 29 6.53 -7.85 -1.97
C ALA A 29 6.26 -6.62 -2.85
N GLN A 30 7.30 -5.95 -3.38
CA GLN A 30 7.11 -4.84 -4.32
C GLN A 30 6.43 -5.27 -5.63
N LEU A 31 6.49 -6.54 -5.99
CA LEU A 31 5.84 -7.10 -7.18
C LEU A 31 4.32 -7.26 -7.03
N ALA A 32 3.78 -7.08 -5.84
CA ALA A 32 2.34 -7.16 -5.61
C ALA A 32 1.58 -6.12 -6.43
N PRO A 33 0.42 -6.48 -7.01
CA PRO A 33 -0.37 -5.56 -7.81
C PRO A 33 -0.95 -4.42 -6.97
N THR A 34 -1.02 -3.23 -7.58
CA THR A 34 -1.67 -2.07 -6.96
C THR A 34 -2.62 -1.40 -7.94
N SER A 35 -3.66 -0.76 -7.44
CA SER A 35 -4.63 -0.06 -8.28
C SER A 35 -3.94 0.95 -9.20
N SER A 36 -4.20 0.83 -10.51
CA SER A 36 -3.58 1.66 -11.57
C SER A 36 -2.05 1.69 -11.55
N ASN A 37 -1.41 0.72 -10.93
CA ASN A 37 0.03 0.65 -10.67
C ASN A 37 0.60 1.91 -9.99
N LEU A 38 -0.22 2.63 -9.20
CA LEU A 38 0.20 3.87 -8.55
C LEU A 38 1.16 3.67 -7.38
N GLN A 39 1.22 2.46 -6.82
CA GLN A 39 2.13 2.11 -5.74
C GLN A 39 2.11 3.13 -4.58
N LEU A 40 0.90 3.55 -4.18
CA LEU A 40 0.66 4.56 -3.13
C LEU A 40 0.93 3.99 -1.74
N ARG A 41 2.14 3.52 -1.53
CA ARG A 41 2.59 2.92 -0.28
C ARG A 41 4.05 3.21 0.00
N GLU A 42 4.41 3.11 1.26
CA GLU A 42 5.78 3.01 1.78
C GLU A 42 5.83 1.89 2.80
N VAL A 43 7.00 1.32 3.03
CA VAL A 43 7.21 0.25 3.99
C VAL A 43 8.38 0.62 4.87
N TYR A 44 8.20 0.54 6.17
CA TYR A 44 9.23 0.80 7.18
C TYR A 44 9.61 -0.52 7.83
N HIS A 45 10.86 -0.91 7.67
CA HIS A 45 11.46 -2.07 8.32
C HIS A 45 12.17 -1.62 9.58
N ILE A 46 11.71 -2.09 10.73
CA ILE A 46 12.15 -1.65 12.06
C ILE A 46 12.94 -2.78 12.70
N THR A 47 14.24 -2.54 12.91
CA THR A 47 15.19 -3.49 13.51
C THR A 47 15.77 -2.99 14.84
N THR A 48 15.58 -1.70 15.16
CA THR A 48 16.11 -1.09 16.38
C THR A 48 15.26 -1.48 17.60
N PRO A 49 15.80 -2.18 18.61
CA PRO A 49 15.03 -2.70 19.76
C PRO A 49 14.20 -1.63 20.49
N LYS A 50 14.76 -0.43 20.66
CA LYS A 50 14.05 0.69 21.30
C LYS A 50 12.80 1.09 20.51
N VAL A 51 12.89 1.16 19.17
CA VAL A 51 11.76 1.53 18.32
C VAL A 51 10.73 0.41 18.26
N ILE A 52 11.18 -0.85 18.21
CA ILE A 52 10.31 -2.04 18.30
C ILE A 52 9.47 -1.98 19.59
N ALA A 53 10.10 -1.73 20.74
CA ALA A 53 9.39 -1.63 22.02
C ALA A 53 8.33 -0.48 22.00
N GLN A 54 8.64 0.67 21.42
CA GLN A 54 7.70 1.78 21.31
C GLN A 54 6.52 1.43 20.38
N ILE A 55 6.77 0.76 19.25
CA ILE A 55 5.71 0.30 18.35
C ILE A 55 4.88 -0.80 19.01
N ALA A 56 5.49 -1.72 19.76
CA ALA A 56 4.78 -2.74 20.51
C ALA A 56 3.82 -2.14 21.54
N GLU A 57 4.24 -1.08 22.25
CA GLU A 57 3.35 -0.31 23.14
C GLU A 57 2.19 0.31 22.36
N ALA A 58 2.47 0.94 21.20
CA ALA A 58 1.44 1.48 20.33
C ALA A 58 0.48 0.41 19.75
N CYS A 59 0.92 -0.85 19.69
CA CYS A 59 0.10 -2.02 19.36
C CYS A 59 -0.56 -2.65 20.60
N PHE A 60 -0.80 -1.89 21.66
CA PHE A 60 -1.45 -2.31 22.92
C PHE A 60 -0.72 -3.46 23.62
N SER A 61 0.61 -3.51 23.51
CA SER A 61 1.48 -4.55 24.09
C SER A 61 1.00 -5.97 23.76
N GLN A 62 0.43 -6.17 22.58
CA GLN A 62 0.05 -7.49 22.11
C GLN A 62 1.28 -8.41 22.08
N ARG A 63 1.11 -9.66 22.48
CA ARG A 63 2.22 -10.63 22.63
C ARG A 63 3.03 -10.79 21.34
N SER A 64 2.39 -10.77 20.18
CA SER A 64 3.08 -10.81 18.89
C SER A 64 4.00 -9.62 18.66
N ALA A 65 3.63 -8.41 19.10
CA ALA A 65 4.48 -7.24 18.98
C ALA A 65 5.59 -7.19 20.04
N THR A 66 5.29 -7.60 21.27
CA THR A 66 6.28 -7.56 22.38
C THR A 66 7.35 -8.65 22.31
N THR A 67 7.09 -9.73 21.58
CA THR A 67 8.05 -10.81 21.35
C THR A 67 8.72 -10.76 19.99
N ALA A 68 8.28 -9.85 19.10
CA ALA A 68 8.86 -9.68 17.76
C ALA A 68 10.32 -9.26 17.82
N GLN A 69 11.13 -9.81 16.95
CA GLN A 69 12.52 -9.39 16.76
C GLN A 69 12.64 -8.24 15.77
N GLU A 70 11.73 -8.19 14.81
CA GLU A 70 11.60 -7.12 13.85
C GLU A 70 10.12 -6.80 13.61
N ILE A 71 9.84 -5.56 13.21
CA ILE A 71 8.49 -5.11 12.87
C ILE A 71 8.53 -4.44 11.50
N VAL A 72 7.55 -4.75 10.66
CA VAL A 72 7.34 -4.10 9.38
C VAL A 72 6.05 -3.30 9.43
N VAL A 73 6.13 -1.99 9.14
CA VAL A 73 4.97 -1.09 9.13
C VAL A 73 4.65 -0.70 7.70
N PHE A 74 3.45 -1.05 7.24
CA PHE A 74 2.94 -0.73 5.92
C PHE A 74 2.13 0.56 5.97
N ILE A 75 2.53 1.53 5.15
CA ILE A 75 2.01 2.90 5.15
C ILE A 75 1.35 3.18 3.81
N THR A 76 0.16 3.77 3.81
CA THR A 76 -0.45 4.32 2.60
C THR A 76 -0.03 5.77 2.39
N ARG A 77 0.18 6.14 1.13
CA ARG A 77 0.63 7.46 0.69
C ARG A 77 -0.28 8.00 -0.42
N GLN A 78 -1.57 8.10 -0.11
CA GLN A 78 -2.53 8.66 -1.08
C GLN A 78 -2.18 10.11 -1.48
N ASP A 79 -1.53 10.86 -0.61
CA ASP A 79 -1.02 12.21 -0.86
C ASP A 79 -0.09 12.30 -2.07
N LEU A 80 0.64 11.22 -2.40
CA LEU A 80 1.59 11.15 -3.51
C LEU A 80 0.94 10.79 -4.86
N TYR A 81 -0.39 10.73 -4.96
CA TYR A 81 -1.06 10.22 -6.16
C TYR A 81 -0.67 10.96 -7.45
N ARG A 82 -0.46 12.28 -7.41
CA ARG A 82 -0.05 13.07 -8.59
C ARG A 82 1.36 12.71 -9.05
N GLN A 83 2.30 12.65 -8.10
CA GLN A 83 3.70 12.30 -8.37
C GLN A 83 3.80 10.88 -8.95
N ARG A 84 3.12 9.93 -8.32
CA ARG A 84 3.12 8.52 -8.75
C ARG A 84 2.41 8.33 -10.09
N ALA A 85 1.27 9.00 -10.31
CA ALA A 85 0.58 8.96 -11.60
C ALA A 85 1.44 9.52 -12.73
N LYS A 86 2.21 10.60 -12.48
CA LYS A 86 3.15 11.13 -13.45
C LYS A 86 4.26 10.12 -13.77
N ALA A 87 4.87 9.51 -12.77
CA ALA A 87 5.95 8.53 -12.98
C ALA A 87 5.46 7.32 -13.80
N VAL A 88 4.26 6.81 -13.50
CA VAL A 88 3.67 5.70 -14.26
C VAL A 88 3.29 6.13 -15.67
N PHE A 89 2.81 7.36 -15.86
CA PHE A 89 2.54 7.93 -17.17
C PHE A 89 3.81 8.02 -18.01
N ASP A 90 4.88 8.61 -17.46
CA ASP A 90 6.15 8.81 -18.18
C ASP A 90 6.75 7.45 -18.61
N PHE A 91 6.78 6.47 -17.72
CA PHE A 91 7.24 5.11 -18.04
C PHE A 91 6.42 4.45 -19.17
N ASN A 92 5.09 4.48 -19.07
CA ASN A 92 4.25 3.88 -20.11
C ASN A 92 4.30 4.64 -21.44
N LEU A 93 4.54 5.96 -21.42
CA LEU A 93 4.73 6.75 -22.64
C LEU A 93 5.99 6.32 -23.38
N GLU A 94 7.09 6.13 -22.67
CA GLU A 94 8.34 5.60 -23.26
C GLU A 94 8.13 4.21 -23.85
N GLU A 95 7.42 3.32 -23.16
CA GLU A 95 7.11 1.98 -23.66
C GLU A 95 6.21 2.03 -24.92
N ILE A 96 5.23 2.93 -24.98
CA ILE A 96 4.40 3.14 -26.16
C ILE A 96 5.25 3.63 -27.33
N GLN A 97 6.17 4.57 -27.10
CA GLN A 97 7.04 5.11 -28.15
C GLN A 97 8.01 4.08 -28.70
N LYS A 98 8.52 3.19 -27.85
CA LYS A 98 9.47 2.13 -28.24
C LYS A 98 8.79 0.96 -28.97
N ASN A 99 7.62 0.52 -28.48
CA ASN A 99 7.07 -0.79 -28.81
C ASN A 99 5.75 -0.74 -29.59
N ALA A 100 5.08 0.42 -29.70
CA ALA A 100 3.80 0.49 -30.39
C ALA A 100 3.94 0.74 -31.90
N PRO A 101 3.06 0.17 -32.74
CA PRO A 101 2.96 0.53 -34.15
C PRO A 101 2.75 2.04 -34.31
N LYS A 102 3.46 2.66 -35.27
CA LYS A 102 3.48 4.13 -35.48
C LYS A 102 2.09 4.75 -35.61
N ASP A 103 1.18 4.08 -36.33
CA ASP A 103 -0.22 4.49 -36.53
C ASP A 103 -1.04 4.51 -35.24
N ARG A 104 -0.65 3.71 -34.23
CA ARG A 104 -1.36 3.58 -32.94
C ARG A 104 -0.79 4.46 -31.82
N ILE A 105 0.42 5.02 -31.98
CA ILE A 105 1.06 5.86 -30.95
C ILE A 105 0.16 7.01 -30.53
N PRO A 106 -0.41 7.85 -31.42
CA PRO A 106 -1.22 8.99 -30.99
C PRO A 106 -2.45 8.57 -30.17
N THR A 107 -3.15 7.53 -30.61
CA THR A 107 -4.36 7.03 -29.93
C THR A 107 -4.03 6.46 -28.57
N ARG A 108 -2.95 5.67 -28.43
CA ARG A 108 -2.52 5.10 -27.16
C ARG A 108 -2.04 6.18 -26.19
N THR A 109 -1.26 7.15 -26.67
CA THR A 109 -0.80 8.29 -25.88
C THR A 109 -1.98 9.11 -25.33
N LYS A 110 -2.97 9.40 -26.18
CA LYS A 110 -4.17 10.13 -25.72
C LYS A 110 -4.95 9.37 -24.64
N LYS A 111 -5.13 8.06 -24.79
CA LYS A 111 -5.80 7.24 -23.77
C LYS A 111 -5.01 7.25 -22.47
N LEU A 112 -3.68 7.15 -22.52
CA LEU A 112 -2.80 7.21 -21.36
C LEU A 112 -2.89 8.57 -20.65
N GLN A 113 -2.90 9.68 -21.40
CA GLN A 113 -3.10 11.03 -20.87
C GLN A 113 -4.44 11.18 -20.18
N ASP A 114 -5.53 10.78 -20.83
CA ASP A 114 -6.87 10.87 -20.25
C ASP A 114 -7.00 10.07 -18.97
N TYR A 115 -6.29 8.94 -18.87
CA TYR A 115 -6.27 8.10 -17.68
C TYR A 115 -5.44 8.71 -16.54
N TYR A 116 -4.13 8.91 -16.73
CA TYR A 116 -3.23 9.32 -15.64
C TYR A 116 -3.24 10.81 -15.33
N GLN A 117 -3.52 11.67 -16.32
CA GLN A 117 -3.50 13.13 -16.12
C GLN A 117 -4.88 13.73 -15.83
N LYS A 118 -6.00 13.00 -16.14
CA LYS A 118 -7.36 13.50 -15.88
C LYS A 118 -8.13 12.61 -14.91
N LEU A 119 -8.29 11.30 -15.23
CA LEU A 119 -9.11 10.41 -14.43
C LEU A 119 -8.50 10.14 -13.04
N ILE A 120 -7.22 9.82 -12.96
CA ILE A 120 -6.57 9.56 -11.67
C ILE A 120 -6.61 10.78 -10.74
N PRO A 121 -6.22 12.00 -11.17
CA PRO A 121 -6.37 13.19 -10.34
C PRO A 121 -7.84 13.46 -9.94
N PHE A 122 -8.78 13.24 -10.84
CA PHE A 122 -10.19 13.38 -10.52
C PHE A 122 -10.65 12.39 -9.45
N LEU A 123 -10.19 11.13 -9.45
CA LEU A 123 -10.59 10.12 -8.47
C LEU A 123 -9.91 10.29 -7.12
N TYR A 124 -8.61 10.58 -7.10
CA TYR A 124 -7.78 10.55 -5.88
C TYR A 124 -7.68 11.90 -5.15
N SER A 125 -8.09 13.01 -5.78
CA SER A 125 -8.11 14.31 -5.10
C SER A 125 -9.09 14.32 -3.93
N ARG A 126 -8.73 15.07 -2.88
CA ARG A 126 -9.55 15.26 -1.67
C ARG A 126 -9.89 16.74 -1.50
N CYS A 127 -11.12 17.02 -1.10
CA CYS A 127 -11.58 18.36 -0.74
C CYS A 127 -12.74 18.24 0.25
N PHE A 128 -12.46 17.94 1.51
CA PHE A 128 -13.44 17.90 2.61
C PHE A 128 -14.76 17.18 2.28
N GLY A 129 -14.71 16.14 1.43
CA GLY A 129 -15.88 15.37 1.00
C GLY A 129 -16.67 15.99 -0.17
N ILE A 130 -16.49 17.27 -0.51
CA ILE A 130 -17.25 17.96 -1.57
C ILE A 130 -17.05 17.30 -2.94
N LEU A 131 -15.79 17.02 -3.29
CA LEU A 131 -15.47 16.33 -4.55
C LEU A 131 -16.01 14.89 -4.57
N GLY A 132 -16.03 14.23 -3.42
CA GLY A 132 -16.61 12.91 -3.27
C GLY A 132 -18.12 12.91 -3.59
N CYS A 133 -18.88 13.86 -3.03
CA CYS A 133 -20.30 14.02 -3.33
C CYS A 133 -20.57 14.32 -4.81
N PHE A 134 -19.77 15.21 -5.40
CA PHE A 134 -19.88 15.52 -6.83
C PHE A 134 -19.63 14.30 -7.71
N ARG A 135 -18.53 13.58 -7.47
CA ARG A 135 -18.18 12.32 -8.18
C ARG A 135 -19.30 11.29 -8.07
N LYS A 136 -19.88 11.13 -6.89
CA LYS A 136 -20.96 10.16 -6.65
C LYS A 136 -22.22 10.52 -7.43
N ARG A 137 -22.58 11.81 -7.53
CA ARG A 137 -23.69 12.29 -8.37
C ARG A 137 -23.43 12.01 -9.85
N VAL A 138 -22.25 12.37 -10.35
CA VAL A 138 -21.84 12.13 -11.75
C VAL A 138 -21.88 10.62 -12.07
N SER A 139 -21.34 9.79 -11.18
CA SER A 139 -21.34 8.33 -11.32
C SER A 139 -22.78 7.77 -11.35
N ARG A 140 -23.68 8.29 -10.51
CA ARG A 140 -25.07 7.85 -10.48
C ARG A 140 -25.76 8.14 -11.82
N ILE A 141 -25.63 9.38 -12.34
CA ILE A 141 -26.22 9.81 -13.62
C ILE A 141 -25.66 8.97 -14.77
N LYS A 142 -24.34 8.88 -14.92
CA LYS A 142 -23.71 8.09 -15.98
C LYS A 142 -24.06 6.61 -15.91
N GLY A 143 -24.27 6.09 -14.72
CA GLY A 143 -24.56 4.68 -14.50
C GLY A 143 -25.99 4.26 -14.85
N PHE A 144 -26.88 5.17 -15.23
CA PHE A 144 -28.17 4.82 -15.82
C PHE A 144 -28.03 4.32 -17.26
N SER A 145 -27.03 4.83 -18.00
CA SER A 145 -26.85 4.52 -19.42
C SER A 145 -25.74 3.50 -19.71
N LYS A 146 -24.74 3.37 -18.81
CA LYS A 146 -23.59 2.48 -19.03
C LYS A 146 -22.92 2.07 -17.72
N PRO A 147 -22.20 0.92 -17.68
CA PRO A 147 -21.41 0.52 -16.52
C PRO A 147 -20.46 1.64 -16.11
N THR A 148 -20.47 1.98 -14.83
CA THR A 148 -19.71 3.11 -14.28
C THR A 148 -19.22 2.74 -12.88
N LEU A 149 -18.00 3.17 -12.51
CA LEU A 149 -17.46 3.01 -11.17
C LEU A 149 -18.38 3.73 -10.17
N ARG A 150 -18.89 3.01 -9.18
CA ARG A 150 -19.85 3.54 -8.19
C ARG A 150 -19.17 4.01 -6.90
N GLU A 151 -18.06 3.36 -6.52
CA GLU A 151 -17.27 3.65 -5.35
C GLU A 151 -16.24 4.73 -5.69
N VAL A 152 -16.68 6.00 -5.63
CA VAL A 152 -15.88 7.18 -6.06
C VAL A 152 -15.83 8.29 -5.01
N TYR A 153 -16.37 8.02 -3.81
CA TYR A 153 -16.26 8.93 -2.67
C TYR A 153 -14.80 8.98 -2.17
N GLU A 154 -14.46 9.98 -1.37
CA GLU A 154 -13.07 10.10 -0.88
C GLU A 154 -12.66 8.93 0.03
N SER A 155 -13.60 8.43 0.84
CA SER A 155 -13.41 7.22 1.66
C SER A 155 -13.24 5.95 0.81
N ASP A 156 -13.93 5.86 -0.33
CA ASP A 156 -13.81 4.71 -1.22
C ASP A 156 -12.42 4.64 -1.83
N MET A 157 -11.86 5.80 -2.26
CA MET A 157 -10.50 5.88 -2.77
C MET A 157 -9.46 5.56 -1.68
N ARG A 158 -9.67 6.02 -0.44
CA ARG A 158 -8.86 5.62 0.70
C ARG A 158 -8.85 4.11 0.86
N THR A 159 -10.02 3.48 0.82
CA THR A 159 -10.17 2.01 0.90
C THR A 159 -9.40 1.30 -0.23
N VAL A 160 -9.42 1.82 -1.46
CA VAL A 160 -8.65 1.27 -2.60
C VAL A 160 -7.15 1.28 -2.30
N VAL A 161 -6.63 2.38 -1.71
CA VAL A 161 -5.20 2.49 -1.38
C VAL A 161 -4.83 1.50 -0.27
N HIS A 162 -5.65 1.37 0.77
CA HIS A 162 -5.43 0.39 1.84
C HIS A 162 -5.49 -1.06 1.32
N LYS A 163 -6.45 -1.40 0.45
CA LYS A 163 -6.50 -2.72 -0.18
C LYS A 163 -5.23 -3.03 -0.99
N SER A 164 -4.75 -2.07 -1.79
CA SER A 164 -3.49 -2.23 -2.52
C SER A 164 -2.29 -2.43 -1.58
N CYS A 165 -2.25 -1.71 -0.46
CA CYS A 165 -1.20 -1.86 0.56
C CYS A 165 -1.28 -3.23 1.25
N ALA A 166 -2.50 -3.72 1.53
CA ALA A 166 -2.72 -5.04 2.13
C ALA A 166 -2.28 -6.19 1.21
N LEU A 167 -2.43 -6.05 -0.12
CA LEU A 167 -1.88 -7.02 -1.07
C LEU A 167 -0.35 -7.13 -0.96
N VAL A 168 0.33 -6.00 -0.79
CA VAL A 168 1.78 -5.97 -0.58
C VAL A 168 2.16 -6.64 0.74
N ALA A 169 1.45 -6.34 1.82
CA ALA A 169 1.68 -6.95 3.13
C ALA A 169 1.43 -8.48 3.08
N GLN A 170 0.38 -8.92 2.39
CA GLN A 170 0.12 -10.35 2.21
C GLN A 170 1.23 -11.03 1.40
N THR A 171 1.70 -10.40 0.31
CA THR A 171 2.82 -10.94 -0.48
C THR A 171 4.09 -11.05 0.36
N PHE A 172 4.38 -10.03 1.19
CA PHE A 172 5.48 -10.08 2.15
C PHE A 172 5.37 -11.28 3.11
N MET A 173 4.21 -11.46 3.75
CA MET A 173 3.99 -12.57 4.67
C MET A 173 4.12 -13.94 4.00
N LEU A 174 3.75 -14.04 2.73
CA LEU A 174 3.95 -15.27 1.95
C LEU A 174 5.43 -15.51 1.63
N ALA A 175 6.17 -14.47 1.25
CA ALA A 175 7.61 -14.56 1.03
C ALA A 175 8.36 -14.95 2.31
N MET A 176 7.98 -14.39 3.46
CA MET A 176 8.53 -14.78 4.77
C MET A 176 8.26 -16.26 5.07
N SER A 177 7.03 -16.72 4.82
CA SER A 177 6.66 -18.13 5.01
C SER A 177 7.43 -19.07 4.08
N GLU A 178 7.83 -18.64 2.89
CA GLU A 178 8.70 -19.41 1.98
C GLU A 178 10.10 -19.57 2.56
N GLN A 179 10.58 -18.57 3.30
CA GLN A 179 11.85 -18.58 4.00
C GLN A 179 11.78 -19.27 5.39
N ASN A 180 10.64 -19.92 5.72
CA ASN A 180 10.34 -20.53 7.02
C ASN A 180 10.32 -19.53 8.18
N TYR A 181 10.04 -18.26 7.94
CA TYR A 181 9.81 -17.28 8.99
C TYR A 181 8.31 -17.09 9.25
N ASP A 182 7.99 -16.96 10.52
CA ASP A 182 6.64 -16.68 10.99
C ASP A 182 6.36 -15.18 11.05
N THR A 183 5.11 -14.83 10.79
CA THR A 183 4.66 -13.43 10.84
C THR A 183 3.28 -13.32 11.47
N CYS A 184 2.98 -12.16 12.06
CA CYS A 184 1.65 -11.84 12.56
C CYS A 184 1.21 -10.45 12.11
N PRO A 185 0.14 -10.33 11.29
CA PRO A 185 -0.45 -9.05 10.98
C PRO A 185 -1.23 -8.50 12.18
N LEU A 186 -1.08 -7.20 12.45
CA LEU A 186 -1.70 -6.44 13.51
C LEU A 186 -2.49 -5.27 12.92
N GLU A 187 -3.79 -5.22 13.17
CA GLU A 187 -4.66 -4.10 12.83
C GLU A 187 -5.05 -3.27 14.07
N GLY A 188 -4.88 -3.86 15.27
CA GLY A 188 -5.09 -3.17 16.54
C GLY A 188 -3.86 -2.38 16.95
N PHE A 189 -3.84 -1.08 16.65
CA PHE A 189 -2.75 -0.17 17.02
C PHE A 189 -3.21 1.29 17.13
N ASP A 190 -2.49 2.09 17.91
CA ASP A 190 -2.61 3.55 17.93
C ASP A 190 -1.81 4.16 16.76
N SER A 191 -2.52 4.47 15.68
CA SER A 191 -1.91 5.03 14.46
C SER A 191 -1.23 6.37 14.69
N GLN A 192 -1.71 7.19 15.62
CA GLN A 192 -1.12 8.51 15.91
C GLN A 192 0.22 8.37 16.61
N ARG A 193 0.34 7.43 17.56
CA ARG A 193 1.60 7.10 18.21
C ARG A 193 2.61 6.56 17.21
N ILE A 194 2.24 5.60 16.35
CA ILE A 194 3.13 5.07 15.31
C ILE A 194 3.61 6.17 14.37
N LYS A 195 2.71 7.07 13.93
CA LYS A 195 3.07 8.22 13.09
C LYS A 195 4.13 9.10 13.75
N LYS A 196 4.03 9.37 15.04
CA LYS A 196 5.02 10.15 15.80
C LYS A 196 6.35 9.42 15.94
N ILE A 197 6.32 8.12 16.31
CA ILE A 197 7.52 7.29 16.49
C ILE A 197 8.35 7.25 15.19
N LEU A 198 7.68 7.08 14.05
CA LEU A 198 8.33 6.96 12.74
C LEU A 198 8.50 8.30 12.01
N ASN A 199 8.09 9.42 12.63
CA ASN A 199 8.10 10.76 12.03
C ASN A 199 7.48 10.79 10.64
N LEU A 200 6.29 10.18 10.49
CA LEU A 200 5.62 10.06 9.20
C LEU A 200 5.03 11.41 8.75
N PRO A 201 5.06 11.70 7.44
CA PRO A 201 4.45 12.91 6.90
C PRO A 201 2.93 12.94 7.11
N GLN A 202 2.35 14.14 7.11
CA GLN A 202 0.92 14.34 7.44
C GLN A 202 -0.04 13.51 6.57
N GLY A 203 0.27 13.35 5.29
CA GLY A 203 -0.55 12.59 4.33
C GLY A 203 -0.42 11.07 4.43
N ALA A 204 0.51 10.56 5.25
CA ALA A 204 0.70 9.14 5.47
C ALA A 204 -0.33 8.55 6.44
N GLU A 205 -0.81 7.34 6.16
CA GLU A 205 -1.68 6.59 7.06
C GLU A 205 -1.10 5.19 7.30
N VAL A 206 -1.10 4.73 8.56
CA VAL A 206 -0.69 3.36 8.89
C VAL A 206 -1.79 2.40 8.41
N SER A 207 -1.41 1.44 7.58
CA SER A 207 -2.34 0.46 7.02
C SER A 207 -2.33 -0.84 7.81
N LEU A 208 -1.13 -1.34 8.10
CA LEU A 208 -0.93 -2.61 8.78
C LEU A 208 0.44 -2.62 9.45
N VAL A 209 0.53 -3.28 10.58
CA VAL A 209 1.80 -3.63 11.24
C VAL A 209 1.98 -5.14 11.14
N VAL A 210 3.17 -5.60 10.79
CA VAL A 210 3.50 -7.02 10.75
C VAL A 210 4.66 -7.27 11.70
N ALA A 211 4.43 -8.13 12.69
CA ALA A 211 5.46 -8.62 13.59
C ALA A 211 6.17 -9.83 12.98
N CYS A 212 7.49 -9.92 13.14
CA CYS A 212 8.36 -11.01 12.66
C CYS A 212 9.27 -11.53 13.78
#